data_76fcdb01753196ed69d98411668002e0
#
_entry.id   76fcdb01753196ed69d98411668002e0
#
_cell.length_a   1.000
_cell.length_b   1.000
_cell.length_c   1.000
_cell.angle_alpha   90.00
_cell.angle_beta   90.00
_cell.angle_gamma   90.00
#
_symmetry.space_group_name_H-M   'P 1'
#
loop_
_entity.id
_entity.type
_entity.pdbx_description
1 polymer ?
#
loop_
_entity_poly.entity_id
_entity_poly.type
_entity_poly.pdbx_seq_one_letter_code
_entity_poly.pdbx_strand_id
1 'polypeptide(L)'
;MRIKKIKINHYKSIKEEINLTGLDLNIFIGQNSCGKGNILDACEYILTNNDNLYYREADLELVLEFKEEEKIKYQLPGKEGSYILKEEEKYLYFAQQKLKHKEVLEKIFKPKIKRLNSFAFLDFPQIEKDFASLFNYPEKVEAFKKNLKDHFPKIYADQNALDINYDHQGLYEGKKRVTINRMGSGFRRIFIILLYIFHPQYEIVFINEPENYLHPAMIKKLLWAMENSRAGQIFFTTHSPLFIKALTLYQVIRVIKEKGNTLAFPLHNKKYDYNRLMRELNADNLEMFFADKVILVEGMSDRILLRGLLDKFYSGAKDIKVIPTQGKGNMKPYIDVLTMAHIPYLIMLDRDIMKGNLLRDLLNYLKIYLPKNKKRELISFLEEYDIYILDNGDLENNYPRKYQREDRKSLNALRAANLITVNEFNSPRMKNLKKIINSL
;
A
#
# COMPACT_ATOMS: atom_id res chain seq x y z
N MET A 1 -23.55 -6.69 -5.42
CA MET A 1 -23.37 -5.25 -5.08
C MET A 1 -21.90 -4.87 -5.12
N ARG A 2 -21.54 -3.66 -5.62
CA ARG A 2 -20.17 -3.15 -5.68
C ARG A 2 -20.12 -1.66 -5.33
N ILE A 3 -19.06 -1.24 -4.68
CA ILE A 3 -18.75 0.17 -4.47
C ILE A 3 -17.96 0.66 -5.70
N LYS A 4 -18.47 1.67 -6.40
CA LYS A 4 -17.81 2.30 -7.57
C LYS A 4 -17.00 3.53 -7.19
N LYS A 5 -17.56 4.35 -6.29
CA LYS A 5 -16.88 5.54 -5.78
C LYS A 5 -17.13 5.69 -4.28
N ILE A 6 -16.14 6.24 -3.62
CA ILE A 6 -16.13 6.53 -2.19
C ILE A 6 -15.82 8.00 -2.05
N LYS A 7 -16.67 8.74 -1.36
CA LYS A 7 -16.45 10.11 -0.94
C LYS A 7 -16.53 10.17 0.57
N ILE A 8 -15.49 10.67 1.20
CA ILE A 8 -15.39 10.80 2.65
C ILE A 8 -14.94 12.21 2.98
N ASN A 9 -15.68 12.90 3.82
CA ASN A 9 -15.33 14.22 4.31
C ASN A 9 -15.68 14.31 5.80
N HIS A 10 -14.90 15.08 6.59
CA HIS A 10 -15.12 15.29 8.02
C HIS A 10 -15.33 13.99 8.83
N TYR A 11 -14.55 12.94 8.59
CA TYR A 11 -14.64 11.69 9.33
C TYR A 11 -13.35 11.39 10.08
N LYS A 12 -13.38 11.43 11.41
CA LYS A 12 -12.22 11.19 12.31
C LYS A 12 -11.02 12.09 11.93
N SER A 13 -9.94 11.49 11.42
CA SER A 13 -8.75 12.25 10.98
C SER A 13 -8.86 12.78 9.53
N ILE A 14 -9.92 12.49 8.81
CA ILE A 14 -10.17 12.97 7.46
C ILE A 14 -10.90 14.31 7.57
N LYS A 15 -10.20 15.43 7.35
CA LYS A 15 -10.75 16.78 7.47
C LYS A 15 -11.15 17.38 6.13
N GLU A 16 -10.55 16.91 5.06
CA GLU A 16 -10.79 17.32 3.68
C GLU A 16 -11.31 16.15 2.86
N GLU A 17 -11.99 16.45 1.77
CA GLU A 17 -12.64 15.47 0.93
C GLU A 17 -11.65 14.47 0.31
N ILE A 18 -11.90 13.18 0.54
CA ILE A 18 -11.23 12.07 -0.13
C ILE A 18 -12.18 11.46 -1.15
N ASN A 19 -11.74 11.37 -2.41
CA ASN A 19 -12.46 10.73 -3.49
C ASN A 19 -11.68 9.52 -4.02
N LEU A 20 -12.26 8.34 -3.93
CA LEU A 20 -11.64 7.09 -4.39
C LEU A 20 -12.54 6.33 -5.35
N THR A 21 -11.94 5.58 -6.25
CA THR A 21 -12.63 4.62 -7.11
C THR A 21 -12.51 3.23 -6.49
N GLY A 22 -13.63 2.53 -6.34
CA GLY A 22 -13.64 1.16 -5.84
C GLY A 22 -13.29 0.18 -6.96
N LEU A 23 -12.21 -0.59 -6.74
CA LEU A 23 -11.74 -1.67 -7.59
C LEU A 23 -12.08 -3.03 -6.97
N ASP A 24 -11.80 -4.14 -7.66
CA ASP A 24 -11.98 -5.49 -7.11
C ASP A 24 -11.07 -5.70 -5.89
N LEU A 25 -9.85 -5.20 -5.96
CA LEU A 25 -8.91 -5.18 -4.86
C LEU A 25 -8.43 -3.75 -4.61
N ASN A 26 -8.50 -3.29 -3.36
CA ASN A 26 -8.14 -1.94 -2.94
C ASN A 26 -7.13 -2.03 -1.79
N ILE A 27 -5.90 -1.60 -2.03
CA ILE A 27 -4.75 -1.77 -1.13
C ILE A 27 -4.38 -0.43 -0.52
N PHE A 28 -4.69 -0.21 0.74
CA PHE A 28 -4.34 1.02 1.46
C PHE A 28 -2.99 0.87 2.15
N ILE A 29 -1.99 1.62 1.68
CA ILE A 29 -0.64 1.62 2.23
C ILE A 29 -0.31 2.94 2.92
N GLY A 30 0.66 2.93 3.82
CA GLY A 30 1.15 4.13 4.52
C GLY A 30 1.64 3.79 5.91
N GLN A 31 2.17 4.79 6.61
CA GLN A 31 2.71 4.64 7.96
C GLN A 31 1.62 4.33 9.01
N ASN A 32 2.06 3.94 10.22
CA ASN A 32 1.16 3.76 11.36
C ASN A 32 0.41 5.06 11.67
N SER A 33 -0.86 4.92 12.06
CA SER A 33 -1.70 6.04 12.48
C SER A 33 -1.94 7.13 11.42
N CYS A 34 -1.66 6.87 10.12
CA CYS A 34 -1.94 7.83 9.04
C CYS A 34 -3.43 7.91 8.66
N GLY A 35 -4.28 7.01 9.17
CA GLY A 35 -5.72 7.05 8.95
C GLY A 35 -6.27 6.01 7.95
N LYS A 36 -5.47 5.01 7.53
CA LYS A 36 -5.94 3.91 6.66
C LYS A 36 -7.20 3.22 7.20
N GLY A 37 -7.19 2.91 8.50
CA GLY A 37 -8.35 2.31 9.17
C GLY A 37 -9.59 3.20 9.13
N ASN A 38 -9.43 4.52 9.24
CA ASN A 38 -10.55 5.46 9.22
C ASN A 38 -11.28 5.46 7.88
N ILE A 39 -10.57 5.24 6.76
CA ILE A 39 -11.20 5.11 5.44
C ILE A 39 -12.07 3.85 5.39
N LEU A 40 -11.56 2.71 5.87
CA LEU A 40 -12.33 1.47 5.93
C LEU A 40 -13.52 1.57 6.91
N ASP A 41 -13.31 2.24 8.05
CA ASP A 41 -14.36 2.45 9.06
C ASP A 41 -15.50 3.31 8.49
N ALA A 42 -15.20 4.36 7.72
CA ALA A 42 -16.19 5.18 7.06
C ALA A 42 -17.03 4.37 6.04
N CYS A 43 -16.37 3.54 5.23
CA CYS A 43 -17.06 2.68 4.27
C CYS A 43 -17.94 1.62 4.98
N GLU A 44 -17.44 1.02 6.05
CA GLU A 44 -18.21 0.07 6.84
C GLU A 44 -19.42 0.76 7.49
N TYR A 45 -19.20 1.91 8.13
CA TYR A 45 -20.25 2.64 8.84
C TYR A 45 -21.43 2.97 7.92
N ILE A 46 -21.20 3.60 6.77
CA ILE A 46 -22.27 3.99 5.85
C ILE A 46 -23.07 2.80 5.30
N LEU A 47 -22.44 1.62 5.22
CA LEU A 47 -23.09 0.39 4.73
C LEU A 47 -23.81 -0.39 5.81
N THR A 48 -23.33 -0.35 7.07
CA THR A 48 -23.82 -1.23 8.14
C THR A 48 -24.47 -0.52 9.31
N ASN A 49 -24.36 0.81 9.36
CA ASN A 49 -24.80 1.66 10.48
C ASN A 49 -24.29 1.15 11.84
N ASN A 50 -23.02 0.75 11.87
CA ASN A 50 -22.39 0.32 13.11
C ASN A 50 -22.16 1.52 14.03
N ASP A 51 -22.95 1.67 15.09
CA ASP A 51 -22.89 2.81 16.01
C ASP A 51 -21.51 3.03 16.64
N ASN A 52 -20.70 1.99 16.79
CA ASN A 52 -19.32 2.10 17.27
C ASN A 52 -18.41 2.90 16.30
N LEU A 53 -18.83 3.05 15.04
CA LEU A 53 -18.11 3.78 14.00
C LEU A 53 -18.72 5.15 13.72
N TYR A 54 -19.81 5.52 14.41
CA TYR A 54 -20.50 6.80 14.22
C TYR A 54 -19.59 7.99 14.47
N TYR A 55 -19.71 9.00 13.61
CA TYR A 55 -19.01 10.27 13.76
C TYR A 55 -19.95 11.42 13.35
N ARG A 56 -20.24 12.33 14.27
CA ARG A 56 -21.32 13.35 14.15
C ARG A 56 -21.16 14.28 12.94
N GLU A 57 -19.93 14.61 12.57
CA GLU A 57 -19.63 15.60 11.52
C GLU A 57 -19.39 14.93 10.15
N ALA A 58 -19.57 13.63 10.04
CA ALA A 58 -19.26 12.88 8.83
C ALA A 58 -20.17 13.25 7.65
N ASP A 59 -19.56 13.58 6.52
CA ASP A 59 -20.22 13.64 5.22
C ASP A 59 -19.68 12.48 4.37
N LEU A 60 -20.50 11.44 4.24
CA LEU A 60 -20.12 10.19 3.58
C LEU A 60 -21.07 9.89 2.41
N GLU A 61 -20.47 9.58 1.26
CA GLU A 61 -21.22 9.17 0.08
C GLU A 61 -20.58 7.94 -0.57
N LEU A 62 -21.36 6.93 -0.89
CA LEU A 62 -20.95 5.79 -1.70
C LEU A 62 -21.77 5.72 -2.99
N VAL A 63 -21.11 5.59 -4.12
CA VAL A 63 -21.75 5.24 -5.37
C VAL A 63 -21.71 3.72 -5.51
N LEU A 64 -22.89 3.10 -5.56
CA LEU A 64 -23.07 1.65 -5.58
C LEU A 64 -23.56 1.17 -6.94
N GLU A 65 -23.16 -0.04 -7.32
CA GLU A 65 -23.69 -0.79 -8.44
C GLU A 65 -24.28 -2.10 -7.97
N PHE A 66 -25.46 -2.45 -8.45
CA PHE A 66 -26.15 -3.69 -8.12
C PHE A 66 -26.21 -4.61 -9.35
N LYS A 67 -26.16 -5.92 -9.13
CA LYS A 67 -26.43 -6.92 -10.16
C LYS A 67 -27.93 -6.90 -10.52
N GLU A 68 -28.28 -7.33 -11.74
CA GLU A 68 -29.69 -7.36 -12.18
C GLU A 68 -30.59 -8.18 -11.24
N GLU A 69 -30.10 -9.34 -10.79
CA GLU A 69 -30.81 -10.19 -9.81
C GLU A 69 -31.08 -9.47 -8.48
N GLU A 70 -30.14 -8.62 -8.04
CA GLU A 70 -30.28 -7.81 -6.84
C GLU A 70 -31.27 -6.68 -7.03
N LYS A 71 -31.27 -6.03 -8.19
CA LYS A 71 -32.23 -4.97 -8.52
C LYS A 71 -33.64 -5.50 -8.48
N ILE A 72 -33.90 -6.68 -9.06
CA ILE A 72 -35.19 -7.37 -9.04
C ILE A 72 -35.55 -7.72 -7.58
N LYS A 73 -34.66 -8.39 -6.86
CA LYS A 73 -34.88 -8.85 -5.48
C LYS A 73 -35.22 -7.70 -4.53
N TYR A 74 -34.54 -6.56 -4.68
CA TYR A 74 -34.70 -5.40 -3.81
C TYR A 74 -35.66 -4.34 -4.38
N GLN A 75 -36.28 -4.61 -5.53
CA GLN A 75 -37.16 -3.70 -6.23
C GLN A 75 -36.53 -2.33 -6.48
N LEU A 76 -35.29 -2.34 -7.00
CA LEU A 76 -34.58 -1.13 -7.32
C LEU A 76 -34.87 -0.70 -8.77
N PRO A 77 -35.13 0.58 -9.05
CA PRO A 77 -35.47 1.07 -10.38
C PRO A 77 -34.23 1.08 -11.30
N GLY A 78 -34.47 1.04 -12.62
CA GLY A 78 -33.45 1.22 -13.67
C GLY A 78 -32.76 -0.06 -14.08
N LYS A 79 -32.55 -0.21 -15.40
CA LYS A 79 -31.78 -1.32 -15.99
C LYS A 79 -30.27 -1.09 -15.85
N GLU A 80 -29.84 0.15 -16.04
CA GLU A 80 -28.44 0.57 -15.90
C GLU A 80 -28.40 1.83 -15.03
N GLY A 81 -27.37 1.94 -14.18
CA GLY A 81 -27.15 3.15 -13.38
C GLY A 81 -26.49 2.91 -12.04
N SER A 82 -25.99 3.97 -11.49
CA SER A 82 -25.36 4.01 -10.18
C SER A 82 -26.35 4.50 -9.13
N TYR A 83 -26.27 3.92 -7.96
CA TYR A 83 -27.07 4.30 -6.81
C TYR A 83 -26.17 5.04 -5.82
N ILE A 84 -26.64 6.13 -5.25
CA ILE A 84 -25.89 6.95 -4.30
C ILE A 84 -26.45 6.72 -2.91
N LEU A 85 -25.61 6.24 -1.99
CA LEU A 85 -25.91 6.14 -0.57
C LEU A 85 -25.22 7.30 0.16
N LYS A 86 -26.02 8.16 0.80
CA LYS A 86 -25.54 9.33 1.55
C LYS A 86 -25.82 9.17 3.03
N GLU A 87 -24.86 9.53 3.88
CA GLU A 87 -25.01 9.51 5.32
C GLU A 87 -25.95 10.62 5.83
N GLU A 88 -25.75 11.84 5.36
CA GLU A 88 -26.48 13.03 5.82
C GLU A 88 -28.00 12.86 5.78
N GLU A 89 -28.52 12.26 4.69
CA GLU A 89 -29.94 12.08 4.50
C GLU A 89 -30.46 10.67 4.82
N LYS A 90 -29.55 9.72 5.08
CA LYS A 90 -29.87 8.30 5.33
C LYS A 90 -30.70 7.61 4.25
N TYR A 91 -30.61 8.04 3.00
CA TYR A 91 -31.33 7.49 1.87
C TYR A 91 -30.43 6.93 0.79
N LEU A 92 -30.96 5.97 0.04
CA LEU A 92 -30.43 5.54 -1.25
C LEU A 92 -31.11 6.35 -2.36
N TYR A 93 -30.29 6.89 -3.27
CA TYR A 93 -30.74 7.67 -4.41
C TYR A 93 -30.45 6.93 -5.71
N PHE A 94 -31.37 7.07 -6.68
CA PHE A 94 -31.15 6.75 -8.08
C PHE A 94 -31.65 7.91 -8.94
N ALA A 95 -30.80 8.44 -9.81
CA ALA A 95 -31.12 9.60 -10.65
C ALA A 95 -31.81 10.74 -9.85
N GLN A 96 -31.29 11.06 -8.67
CA GLN A 96 -31.80 12.06 -7.72
C GLN A 96 -33.14 11.72 -7.02
N GLN A 97 -33.74 10.59 -7.32
CA GLN A 97 -34.94 10.14 -6.62
C GLN A 97 -34.59 9.37 -5.35
N LYS A 98 -35.22 9.73 -4.23
CA LYS A 98 -35.12 9.00 -2.96
C LYS A 98 -35.82 7.65 -3.09
N LEU A 99 -35.08 6.54 -2.82
CA LEU A 99 -35.65 5.20 -2.97
C LEU A 99 -36.04 4.57 -1.63
N LYS A 100 -35.05 4.26 -0.80
CA LYS A 100 -35.23 3.51 0.44
C LYS A 100 -34.43 4.13 1.57
N HIS A 101 -35.02 4.07 2.77
CA HIS A 101 -34.35 4.53 3.98
C HIS A 101 -33.18 3.64 4.34
N LYS A 102 -32.06 4.21 4.87
CA LYS A 102 -30.82 3.53 5.21
C LYS A 102 -31.06 2.31 6.13
N GLU A 103 -31.91 2.41 7.13
CA GLU A 103 -32.21 1.30 8.05
C GLU A 103 -32.76 0.04 7.34
N VAL A 104 -33.54 0.21 6.26
CA VAL A 104 -33.99 -0.90 5.43
C VAL A 104 -32.85 -1.48 4.63
N LEU A 105 -31.94 -0.60 4.14
CA LEU A 105 -30.80 -1.02 3.33
C LEU A 105 -29.74 -1.74 4.14
N GLU A 106 -29.57 -1.41 5.41
CA GLU A 106 -28.64 -2.11 6.31
C GLU A 106 -28.98 -3.59 6.43
N LYS A 107 -30.26 -3.94 6.48
CA LYS A 107 -30.71 -5.34 6.47
C LYS A 107 -30.31 -6.07 5.20
N ILE A 108 -30.13 -5.35 4.10
CA ILE A 108 -29.70 -5.88 2.80
C ILE A 108 -28.17 -5.96 2.73
N PHE A 109 -27.45 -4.94 3.23
CA PHE A 109 -26.01 -4.81 3.10
C PHE A 109 -25.26 -5.58 4.17
N LYS A 110 -25.66 -5.45 5.44
CA LYS A 110 -24.96 -6.04 6.59
C LYS A 110 -24.65 -7.54 6.42
N PRO A 111 -25.57 -8.39 5.90
CA PRO A 111 -25.27 -9.81 5.69
C PRO A 111 -24.22 -10.08 4.61
N LYS A 112 -23.93 -9.10 3.73
CA LYS A 112 -23.01 -9.25 2.60
C LYS A 112 -21.63 -8.65 2.83
N ILE A 113 -21.44 -8.02 3.98
CA ILE A 113 -20.23 -7.28 4.33
C ILE A 113 -19.54 -7.97 5.50
N LYS A 114 -18.24 -8.13 5.39
CA LYS A 114 -17.44 -8.64 6.50
C LYS A 114 -16.25 -7.73 6.79
N ARG A 115 -16.07 -7.41 8.07
CA ARG A 115 -14.89 -6.73 8.59
C ARG A 115 -14.02 -7.73 9.34
N LEU A 116 -12.75 -7.78 8.98
CA LEU A 116 -11.71 -8.52 9.68
C LEU A 116 -10.75 -7.52 10.33
N ASN A 117 -10.93 -7.29 11.61
CA ASN A 117 -10.05 -6.43 12.41
C ASN A 117 -8.71 -7.11 12.68
N SER A 118 -7.81 -6.41 13.36
CA SER A 118 -6.57 -7.01 13.86
C SER A 118 -6.88 -8.22 14.75
N PHE A 119 -5.93 -9.14 14.83
CA PHE A 119 -6.11 -10.46 15.47
C PHE A 119 -6.62 -10.40 16.94
N ALA A 120 -6.34 -9.31 17.65
CA ALA A 120 -6.73 -9.16 19.05
C ALA A 120 -8.26 -9.05 19.27
N PHE A 121 -9.03 -8.77 18.23
CA PHE A 121 -10.48 -8.53 18.29
C PHE A 121 -11.30 -9.54 17.49
N LEU A 122 -10.79 -10.77 17.31
CA LEU A 122 -11.53 -11.82 16.58
C LEU A 122 -12.59 -12.45 17.48
N ASP A 123 -13.84 -12.41 17.02
CA ASP A 123 -14.95 -13.14 17.62
C ASP A 123 -14.96 -14.60 17.09
N PHE A 124 -14.24 -15.48 17.80
CA PHE A 124 -14.15 -16.89 17.41
C PHE A 124 -15.49 -17.62 17.37
N PRO A 125 -16.40 -17.45 18.34
CA PRO A 125 -17.74 -18.01 18.27
C PRO A 125 -18.50 -17.60 16.99
N GLN A 126 -18.39 -16.35 16.58
CA GLN A 126 -19.03 -15.89 15.34
C GLN A 126 -18.34 -16.49 14.10
N ILE A 127 -17.02 -16.61 14.09
CA ILE A 127 -16.25 -17.23 12.98
C ILE A 127 -16.65 -18.70 12.83
N GLU A 128 -16.80 -19.45 13.91
CA GLU A 128 -17.26 -20.84 13.89
C GLU A 128 -18.69 -20.97 13.38
N LYS A 129 -19.59 -20.03 13.75
CA LYS A 129 -20.95 -19.96 13.20
C LYS A 129 -20.94 -19.64 11.70
N ASP A 130 -20.15 -18.67 11.27
CA ASP A 130 -20.02 -18.31 9.87
C ASP A 130 -19.48 -19.49 9.06
N PHE A 131 -18.49 -20.22 9.58
CA PHE A 131 -17.99 -21.44 8.97
C PHE A 131 -19.08 -22.53 8.88
N ALA A 132 -19.80 -22.78 9.96
CA ALA A 132 -20.90 -23.75 9.97
C ALA A 132 -22.03 -23.37 9.00
N SER A 133 -22.29 -22.07 8.83
CA SER A 133 -23.35 -21.58 7.92
C SER A 133 -23.12 -21.91 6.46
N LEU A 134 -21.87 -22.17 6.04
CA LEU A 134 -21.55 -22.62 4.70
C LEU A 134 -22.29 -23.89 4.32
N PHE A 135 -22.49 -24.80 5.29
CA PHE A 135 -23.09 -26.11 5.05
C PHE A 135 -24.60 -26.04 4.82
N ASN A 136 -25.23 -24.87 5.04
CA ASN A 136 -26.61 -24.62 4.70
C ASN A 136 -26.84 -24.38 3.19
N TYR A 137 -25.74 -24.29 2.40
CA TYR A 137 -25.77 -24.00 0.97
C TYR A 137 -24.97 -25.06 0.19
N PRO A 138 -25.49 -26.29 -0.02
CA PRO A 138 -24.71 -27.42 -0.57
C PRO A 138 -23.97 -27.10 -1.87
N GLU A 139 -24.63 -26.46 -2.84
CA GLU A 139 -24.00 -26.11 -4.13
C GLU A 139 -22.85 -25.10 -3.96
N LYS A 140 -22.97 -24.19 -3.00
CA LYS A 140 -21.96 -23.17 -2.72
C LYS A 140 -20.83 -23.72 -1.86
N VAL A 141 -21.12 -24.69 -1.00
CA VAL A 141 -20.13 -25.40 -0.18
C VAL A 141 -19.12 -26.13 -1.04
N GLU A 142 -19.54 -26.85 -2.05
CA GLU A 142 -18.59 -27.58 -2.92
C GLU A 142 -17.69 -26.61 -3.69
N ALA A 143 -18.23 -25.50 -4.16
CA ALA A 143 -17.40 -24.45 -4.79
C ALA A 143 -16.41 -23.82 -3.80
N PHE A 144 -16.83 -23.58 -2.56
CA PHE A 144 -15.96 -23.08 -1.49
C PHE A 144 -14.85 -24.09 -1.14
N LYS A 145 -15.22 -25.35 -0.91
CA LYS A 145 -14.27 -26.44 -0.62
C LYS A 145 -13.21 -26.56 -1.71
N LYS A 146 -13.63 -26.54 -2.98
CA LYS A 146 -12.73 -26.58 -4.12
C LYS A 146 -11.76 -25.39 -4.10
N ASN A 147 -12.27 -24.17 -3.93
CA ASN A 147 -11.42 -22.98 -3.88
C ASN A 147 -10.44 -23.02 -2.70
N LEU A 148 -10.89 -23.41 -1.52
CA LEU A 148 -10.03 -23.55 -0.35
C LEU A 148 -8.94 -24.60 -0.59
N LYS A 149 -9.31 -25.76 -1.12
CA LYS A 149 -8.38 -26.83 -1.46
C LYS A 149 -7.36 -26.41 -2.52
N ASP A 150 -7.80 -25.68 -3.55
CA ASP A 150 -6.92 -25.25 -4.65
C ASP A 150 -5.95 -24.13 -4.21
N HIS A 151 -6.34 -23.29 -3.27
CA HIS A 151 -5.55 -22.15 -2.82
C HIS A 151 -4.71 -22.45 -1.58
N PHE A 152 -5.22 -23.28 -0.67
CA PHE A 152 -4.58 -23.57 0.60
C PHE A 152 -3.23 -24.27 0.46
N PRO A 153 -3.05 -25.30 -0.40
CA PRO A 153 -1.75 -25.90 -0.65
C PRO A 153 -0.73 -24.90 -1.23
N LYS A 154 -1.20 -23.91 -1.99
CA LYS A 154 -0.32 -22.83 -2.51
C LYS A 154 0.12 -21.85 -1.43
N ILE A 155 -0.67 -21.70 -0.37
CA ILE A 155 -0.36 -20.85 0.78
C ILE A 155 0.52 -21.61 1.77
N TYR A 156 0.24 -22.88 2.03
CA TYR A 156 1.04 -23.75 2.89
C TYR A 156 2.01 -24.62 2.08
N ALA A 157 3.28 -24.59 2.45
CA ALA A 157 4.31 -25.36 1.76
C ALA A 157 4.31 -26.84 2.15
N ASP A 158 3.83 -27.17 3.36
CA ASP A 158 3.77 -28.53 3.87
C ASP A 158 2.37 -29.13 3.63
N GLN A 159 2.25 -29.88 2.54
CA GLN A 159 0.98 -30.53 2.16
C GLN A 159 0.54 -31.60 3.16
N ASN A 160 1.47 -32.16 3.97
CA ASN A 160 1.18 -33.20 4.95
C ASN A 160 0.69 -32.63 6.29
N ALA A 161 0.97 -31.34 6.57
CA ALA A 161 0.54 -30.69 7.81
C ALA A 161 -0.96 -30.36 7.84
N LEU A 162 -1.66 -30.47 6.70
CA LEU A 162 -3.01 -29.98 6.52
C LEU A 162 -3.96 -31.01 5.94
N ASP A 163 -4.00 -32.19 6.52
CA ASP A 163 -5.16 -33.08 6.38
C ASP A 163 -6.34 -32.51 7.22
N ILE A 164 -6.66 -31.20 6.93
CA ILE A 164 -7.81 -30.56 7.55
C ILE A 164 -9.03 -31.01 6.77
N ASN A 165 -9.61 -32.07 7.26
CA ASN A 165 -10.97 -32.40 6.92
C ASN A 165 -11.89 -31.44 7.65
N TYR A 166 -12.89 -30.95 6.98
CA TYR A 166 -13.93 -30.12 7.57
C TYR A 166 -15.29 -30.63 7.12
N ASP A 167 -16.18 -30.68 8.06
CA ASP A 167 -17.57 -30.98 7.85
C ASP A 167 -18.45 -29.96 8.60
N HIS A 168 -19.77 -30.19 8.61
CA HIS A 168 -20.72 -29.36 9.35
C HIS A 168 -20.47 -29.33 10.87
N GLN A 169 -19.59 -30.21 11.39
CA GLN A 169 -19.29 -30.27 12.83
C GLN A 169 -17.99 -29.51 13.18
N GLY A 170 -17.15 -29.17 12.21
CA GLY A 170 -15.94 -28.37 12.46
C GLY A 170 -14.73 -28.72 11.61
N LEU A 171 -13.57 -28.38 12.15
CA LEU A 171 -12.25 -28.64 11.57
C LEU A 171 -11.60 -29.83 12.27
N TYR A 172 -10.88 -30.67 11.53
CA TYR A 172 -10.19 -31.84 12.03
C TYR A 172 -8.75 -31.86 11.56
N GLU A 173 -7.84 -32.14 12.46
CA GLU A 173 -6.45 -32.52 12.18
C GLU A 173 -6.34 -34.02 12.30
N GLY A 174 -6.32 -34.73 11.17
CA GLY A 174 -6.54 -36.16 11.15
C GLY A 174 -7.94 -36.55 11.67
N LYS A 175 -8.00 -37.34 12.74
CA LYS A 175 -9.27 -37.69 13.41
C LYS A 175 -9.67 -36.80 14.58
N LYS A 176 -8.81 -35.82 14.94
CA LYS A 176 -9.02 -34.96 16.12
C LYS A 176 -9.68 -33.67 15.73
N ARG A 177 -10.81 -33.34 16.36
CA ARG A 177 -11.45 -32.06 16.21
C ARG A 177 -10.58 -30.94 16.77
N VAL A 178 -10.37 -29.88 15.98
CA VAL A 178 -9.56 -28.70 16.35
C VAL A 178 -10.43 -27.47 16.27
N THR A 179 -10.40 -26.64 17.30
CA THR A 179 -11.06 -25.33 17.28
C THR A 179 -10.15 -24.30 16.66
N ILE A 180 -10.72 -23.35 15.93
CA ILE A 180 -9.96 -22.30 15.20
C ILE A 180 -9.04 -21.53 16.16
N ASN A 181 -9.48 -21.26 17.39
CA ASN A 181 -8.70 -20.52 18.38
C ASN A 181 -7.44 -21.26 18.90
N ARG A 182 -7.38 -22.58 18.76
CA ARG A 182 -6.23 -23.41 19.16
C ARG A 182 -5.19 -23.62 18.06
N MET A 183 -5.47 -23.17 16.85
CA MET A 183 -4.52 -23.25 15.72
C MET A 183 -3.38 -22.25 15.89
N GLY A 184 -2.23 -22.52 15.29
CA GLY A 184 -1.12 -21.56 15.22
C GLY A 184 -1.56 -20.23 14.61
N SER A 185 -1.05 -19.11 15.12
CA SER A 185 -1.51 -17.76 14.77
C SER A 185 -1.49 -17.46 13.27
N GLY A 186 -0.42 -17.84 12.57
CA GLY A 186 -0.31 -17.64 11.12
C GLY A 186 -1.32 -18.45 10.33
N PHE A 187 -1.47 -19.76 10.66
CA PHE A 187 -2.47 -20.63 10.04
C PHE A 187 -3.87 -20.07 10.24
N ARG A 188 -4.21 -19.78 11.48
CA ARG A 188 -5.51 -19.22 11.86
C ARG A 188 -5.83 -17.94 11.10
N ARG A 189 -4.86 -17.03 10.96
CA ARG A 189 -5.02 -15.78 10.21
C ARG A 189 -5.36 -16.05 8.75
N ILE A 190 -4.60 -16.92 8.09
CA ILE A 190 -4.84 -17.29 6.69
C ILE A 190 -6.21 -17.95 6.54
N PHE A 191 -6.52 -18.95 7.39
CA PHE A 191 -7.79 -19.66 7.32
C PHE A 191 -8.97 -18.70 7.41
N ILE A 192 -8.96 -17.79 8.37
CA ILE A 192 -10.04 -16.80 8.55
C ILE A 192 -10.16 -15.88 7.33
N ILE A 193 -9.05 -15.39 6.80
CA ILE A 193 -9.10 -14.53 5.61
C ILE A 193 -9.68 -15.32 4.42
N LEU A 194 -9.20 -16.53 4.17
CA LEU A 194 -9.71 -17.37 3.07
C LEU A 194 -11.17 -17.73 3.26
N LEU A 195 -11.59 -18.02 4.51
CA LEU A 195 -13.00 -18.26 4.82
C LEU A 195 -13.86 -17.12 4.28
N TYR A 196 -13.53 -15.88 4.57
CA TYR A 196 -14.40 -14.75 4.21
C TYR A 196 -14.26 -14.30 2.76
N ILE A 197 -13.09 -14.36 2.16
CA ILE A 197 -12.92 -13.96 0.73
C ILE A 197 -13.47 -15.01 -0.25
N PHE A 198 -13.68 -16.24 0.20
CA PHE A 198 -14.31 -17.30 -0.59
C PHE A 198 -15.73 -17.65 -0.13
N HIS A 199 -16.19 -17.09 0.98
CA HIS A 199 -17.54 -17.33 1.48
C HIS A 199 -18.60 -16.77 0.52
N PRO A 200 -19.58 -17.60 0.08
CA PRO A 200 -20.55 -17.18 -0.94
C PRO A 200 -21.50 -16.05 -0.52
N GLN A 201 -21.60 -15.79 0.77
CA GLN A 201 -22.48 -14.76 1.33
C GLN A 201 -21.87 -13.36 1.24
N TYR A 202 -20.52 -13.26 1.42
CA TYR A 202 -19.86 -11.95 1.53
C TYR A 202 -19.44 -11.44 0.16
N GLU A 203 -19.88 -10.25 -0.18
CA GLU A 203 -19.58 -9.56 -1.44
C GLU A 203 -18.51 -8.51 -1.26
N ILE A 204 -18.41 -7.89 -0.08
CA ILE A 204 -17.42 -6.88 0.28
C ILE A 204 -16.72 -7.30 1.57
N VAL A 205 -15.40 -7.40 1.51
CA VAL A 205 -14.57 -7.79 2.67
C VAL A 205 -13.56 -6.68 2.98
N PHE A 206 -13.64 -6.16 4.20
CA PHE A 206 -12.67 -5.21 4.74
C PHE A 206 -11.68 -5.95 5.65
N ILE A 207 -10.38 -5.76 5.44
CA ILE A 207 -9.34 -6.47 6.20
C ILE A 207 -8.31 -5.46 6.74
N ASN A 208 -8.09 -5.48 8.04
CA ASN A 208 -7.00 -4.74 8.65
C ASN A 208 -5.76 -5.61 8.76
N GLU A 209 -4.67 -5.16 8.14
CA GLU A 209 -3.33 -5.73 8.28
C GLU A 209 -3.31 -7.25 8.12
N PRO A 210 -3.63 -7.78 6.92
CA PRO A 210 -3.66 -9.22 6.66
C PRO A 210 -2.32 -9.92 6.92
N GLU A 211 -1.20 -9.17 6.87
CA GLU A 211 0.15 -9.67 7.09
C GLU A 211 0.46 -10.08 8.53
N ASN A 212 -0.33 -9.65 9.50
CA ASN A 212 -0.03 -9.92 10.90
C ASN A 212 0.11 -11.41 11.18
N TYR A 213 1.24 -11.78 11.82
CA TYR A 213 1.64 -13.16 12.15
C TYR A 213 2.00 -14.05 10.94
N LEU A 214 2.15 -13.47 9.72
CA LEU A 214 2.49 -14.24 8.54
C LEU A 214 3.98 -14.14 8.19
N HIS A 215 4.55 -15.27 7.78
CA HIS A 215 5.87 -15.29 7.18
C HIS A 215 5.83 -14.58 5.79
N PRO A 216 6.89 -13.84 5.38
CA PRO A 216 6.94 -13.13 4.09
C PRO A 216 6.52 -13.95 2.87
N ALA A 217 6.89 -15.22 2.81
CA ALA A 217 6.49 -16.10 1.71
C ALA A 217 4.96 -16.33 1.65
N MET A 218 4.30 -16.31 2.82
CA MET A 218 2.85 -16.48 2.91
C MET A 218 2.09 -15.24 2.46
N ILE A 219 2.62 -14.04 2.71
CA ILE A 219 2.01 -12.78 2.30
C ILE A 219 1.84 -12.72 0.78
N LYS A 220 2.88 -13.10 0.02
CA LYS A 220 2.81 -13.14 -1.45
C LYS A 220 1.75 -14.11 -1.97
N LYS A 221 1.63 -15.28 -1.33
CA LYS A 221 0.62 -16.28 -1.68
C LYS A 221 -0.78 -15.82 -1.30
N LEU A 222 -0.92 -15.14 -0.15
CA LEU A 222 -2.18 -14.56 0.28
C LEU A 222 -2.67 -13.48 -0.70
N LEU A 223 -1.78 -12.59 -1.14
CA LEU A 223 -2.12 -11.60 -2.18
C LEU A 223 -2.65 -12.29 -3.45
N TRP A 224 -1.98 -13.36 -3.90
CA TRP A 224 -2.46 -14.12 -5.05
C TRP A 224 -3.85 -14.72 -4.81
N ALA A 225 -4.14 -15.22 -3.60
CA ALA A 225 -5.48 -15.72 -3.24
C ALA A 225 -6.54 -14.61 -3.25
N MET A 226 -6.19 -13.41 -2.78
CA MET A 226 -7.09 -12.24 -2.82
C MET A 226 -7.39 -11.79 -4.25
N GLU A 227 -6.38 -11.77 -5.13
CA GLU A 227 -6.54 -11.44 -6.56
C GLU A 227 -7.46 -12.43 -7.30
N ASN A 228 -7.52 -13.68 -6.84
CA ASN A 228 -8.33 -14.75 -7.42
C ASN A 228 -9.56 -15.10 -6.56
N SER A 229 -9.92 -14.23 -5.63
CA SER A 229 -11.06 -14.45 -4.74
C SER A 229 -12.40 -14.36 -5.48
N ARG A 230 -13.45 -14.88 -4.85
CA ARG A 230 -14.83 -14.75 -5.32
C ARG A 230 -15.60 -13.61 -4.62
N ALA A 231 -15.01 -13.00 -3.61
CA ALA A 231 -15.54 -11.76 -3.05
C ALA A 231 -15.65 -10.71 -4.17
N GLY A 232 -16.76 -10.00 -4.19
CA GLY A 232 -16.97 -8.95 -5.20
C GLY A 232 -15.95 -7.83 -5.10
N GLN A 233 -15.56 -7.47 -3.87
CA GLN A 233 -14.53 -6.48 -3.59
C GLN A 233 -13.82 -6.77 -2.27
N ILE A 234 -12.50 -6.50 -2.26
CA ILE A 234 -11.66 -6.55 -1.07
C ILE A 234 -11.01 -5.19 -0.86
N PHE A 235 -11.13 -4.67 0.35
CA PHE A 235 -10.46 -3.46 0.82
C PHE A 235 -9.57 -3.82 1.99
N PHE A 236 -8.26 -3.58 1.91
CA PHE A 236 -7.41 -3.89 3.04
C PHE A 236 -6.32 -2.85 3.30
N THR A 237 -5.96 -2.72 4.56
CA THR A 237 -4.84 -1.87 4.99
C THR A 237 -3.60 -2.71 5.18
N THR A 238 -2.43 -2.18 4.84
CA THR A 238 -1.17 -2.90 5.05
C THR A 238 0.00 -1.96 5.32
N HIS A 239 1.00 -2.49 6.05
CA HIS A 239 2.32 -1.91 6.24
C HIS A 239 3.40 -2.71 5.52
N SER A 240 3.04 -3.79 4.84
CA SER A 240 3.99 -4.68 4.18
C SER A 240 4.18 -4.32 2.71
N PRO A 241 5.40 -4.02 2.25
CA PRO A 241 5.68 -3.82 0.84
C PRO A 241 5.44 -5.10 0.01
N LEU A 242 5.33 -6.26 0.63
CA LEU A 242 5.10 -7.53 -0.05
C LEU A 242 3.72 -7.66 -0.68
N PHE A 243 2.76 -6.82 -0.31
CA PHE A 243 1.46 -6.72 -0.98
C PHE A 243 1.48 -5.82 -2.22
N ILE A 244 2.60 -5.13 -2.48
CA ILE A 244 2.74 -4.28 -3.65
C ILE A 244 3.43 -5.07 -4.75
N LYS A 245 2.82 -5.14 -5.93
CA LYS A 245 3.44 -5.64 -7.16
C LYS A 245 3.32 -4.56 -8.22
N ALA A 246 4.28 -4.48 -9.11
CA ALA A 246 4.20 -3.54 -10.21
C ALA A 246 2.92 -3.74 -11.05
N LEU A 247 2.50 -4.99 -11.26
CA LEU A 247 1.25 -5.34 -11.98
C LEU A 247 -0.02 -4.86 -11.27
N THR A 248 0.00 -4.73 -9.95
CA THR A 248 -1.17 -4.36 -9.14
C THR A 248 -1.07 -2.95 -8.56
N LEU A 249 -0.08 -2.17 -9.02
CA LEU A 249 0.16 -0.82 -8.50
C LEU A 249 -1.07 0.09 -8.67
N TYR A 250 -1.87 -0.11 -9.72
CA TYR A 250 -3.11 0.63 -9.94
C TYR A 250 -4.19 0.36 -8.86
N GLN A 251 -4.05 -0.69 -8.07
CA GLN A 251 -4.94 -1.04 -6.95
C GLN A 251 -4.49 -0.42 -5.63
N VAL A 252 -3.31 0.22 -5.62
CA VAL A 252 -2.69 0.78 -4.43
C VAL A 252 -3.15 2.21 -4.21
N ILE A 253 -3.49 2.53 -2.97
CA ILE A 253 -3.85 3.87 -2.50
C ILE A 253 -2.89 4.21 -1.35
N ARG A 254 -2.03 5.19 -1.56
CA ARG A 254 -1.15 5.69 -0.51
C ARG A 254 -1.90 6.63 0.41
N VAL A 255 -1.82 6.39 1.70
CA VAL A 255 -2.45 7.21 2.74
C VAL A 255 -1.36 7.85 3.59
N ILE A 256 -1.43 9.15 3.76
CA ILE A 256 -0.53 9.91 4.60
C ILE A 256 -1.30 10.76 5.61
N LYS A 257 -0.59 11.29 6.60
CA LYS A 257 -1.16 12.24 7.55
C LYS A 257 -0.33 13.52 7.57
N GLU A 258 -0.93 14.61 7.15
CA GLU A 258 -0.29 15.93 7.16
C GLU A 258 -1.05 16.87 8.09
N LYS A 259 -0.35 17.50 9.04
CA LYS A 259 -0.93 18.45 10.02
C LYS A 259 -2.21 17.93 10.67
N GLY A 260 -2.25 16.61 10.95
CA GLY A 260 -3.41 15.95 11.55
C GLY A 260 -4.56 15.62 10.60
N ASN A 261 -4.43 15.90 9.30
CA ASN A 261 -5.38 15.53 8.25
C ASN A 261 -4.91 14.28 7.50
N THR A 262 -5.81 13.32 7.28
CA THR A 262 -5.56 12.13 6.45
C THR A 262 -5.83 12.46 4.99
N LEU A 263 -4.86 12.20 4.14
CA LEU A 263 -4.94 12.32 2.68
C LEU A 263 -4.73 10.97 2.03
N ALA A 264 -5.37 10.73 0.88
CA ALA A 264 -5.29 9.47 0.15
C ALA A 264 -4.99 9.71 -1.33
N PHE A 265 -3.96 9.03 -1.84
CA PHE A 265 -3.46 9.18 -3.22
C PHE A 265 -3.51 7.85 -3.95
N PRO A 266 -4.49 7.64 -4.86
CA PRO A 266 -4.52 6.46 -5.71
C PRO A 266 -3.33 6.43 -6.68
N LEU A 267 -2.65 5.27 -6.77
CA LEU A 267 -1.50 5.10 -7.65
C LEU A 267 -1.89 4.67 -9.08
N HIS A 268 -3.15 4.82 -9.46
CA HIS A 268 -3.59 4.56 -10.82
C HIS A 268 -3.61 5.86 -11.65
N ASN A 269 -2.76 5.92 -12.65
CA ASN A 269 -2.80 7.00 -13.62
C ASN A 269 -2.55 6.46 -15.03
N LYS A 270 -3.50 6.65 -15.94
CA LYS A 270 -3.41 6.20 -17.33
C LYS A 270 -2.24 6.83 -18.12
N LYS A 271 -1.61 7.88 -17.58
CA LYS A 271 -0.50 8.59 -18.23
C LYS A 271 0.86 7.91 -18.08
N TYR A 272 1.01 6.94 -17.16
CA TYR A 272 2.30 6.31 -16.88
C TYR A 272 2.45 4.96 -17.55
N ASP A 273 3.66 4.67 -18.05
CA ASP A 273 4.02 3.38 -18.61
C ASP A 273 4.34 2.39 -17.47
N TYR A 274 3.31 1.70 -17.00
CA TYR A 274 3.47 0.67 -15.97
C TYR A 274 4.40 -0.46 -16.38
N ASN A 275 4.53 -0.78 -17.69
CA ASN A 275 5.43 -1.84 -18.13
C ASN A 275 6.89 -1.48 -17.92
N ARG A 276 7.24 -0.20 -18.09
CA ARG A 276 8.57 0.30 -17.79
C ARG A 276 8.83 0.29 -16.29
N LEU A 277 7.89 0.79 -15.48
CA LEU A 277 7.95 0.73 -14.02
C LEU A 277 8.12 -0.70 -13.50
N MET A 278 7.43 -1.67 -14.08
CA MET A 278 7.50 -3.08 -13.69
C MET A 278 8.90 -3.68 -13.81
N ARG A 279 9.69 -3.23 -14.79
CA ARG A 279 11.07 -3.72 -14.99
C ARG A 279 12.02 -3.14 -13.95
N GLU A 280 11.77 -1.93 -13.49
CA GLU A 280 12.62 -1.18 -12.57
C GLU A 280 12.29 -1.43 -11.10
N LEU A 281 11.00 -1.69 -10.76
CA LEU A 281 10.56 -1.92 -9.40
C LEU A 281 10.85 -3.36 -8.97
N ASN A 282 11.85 -3.52 -8.13
CA ASN A 282 12.15 -4.76 -7.42
C ASN A 282 11.67 -4.70 -5.96
N ALA A 283 11.76 -5.82 -5.25
CA ALA A 283 11.29 -5.91 -3.86
C ALA A 283 11.95 -4.88 -2.93
N ASP A 284 13.23 -4.57 -3.14
CA ASP A 284 13.98 -3.61 -2.31
C ASP A 284 13.53 -2.17 -2.54
N ASN A 285 13.05 -1.85 -3.75
CA ASN A 285 12.61 -0.50 -4.11
C ASN A 285 11.17 -0.23 -3.66
N LEU A 286 10.35 -1.27 -3.42
CA LEU A 286 8.96 -1.12 -2.99
C LEU A 286 8.84 -0.49 -1.58
N GLU A 287 9.89 -0.54 -0.76
CA GLU A 287 9.92 0.14 0.54
C GLU A 287 9.76 1.67 0.40
N MET A 288 10.08 2.25 -0.78
CA MET A 288 9.93 3.69 -1.00
C MET A 288 8.50 4.18 -0.79
N PHE A 289 7.48 3.34 -1.03
CA PHE A 289 6.08 3.72 -0.86
C PHE A 289 5.67 4.02 0.59
N PHE A 290 6.49 3.61 1.55
CA PHE A 290 6.27 3.81 2.99
C PHE A 290 7.16 4.93 3.55
N ALA A 291 8.11 5.43 2.76
CA ALA A 291 9.05 6.47 3.19
C ALA A 291 8.38 7.86 3.32
N ASP A 292 8.94 8.68 4.21
CA ASP A 292 8.61 10.11 4.30
C ASP A 292 9.33 10.94 3.23
N LYS A 293 10.59 10.56 2.91
CA LYS A 293 11.37 11.15 1.81
C LYS A 293 12.27 10.08 1.19
N VAL A 294 12.50 10.17 -0.11
CA VAL A 294 13.36 9.25 -0.87
C VAL A 294 14.58 9.99 -1.39
N ILE A 295 15.75 9.38 -1.31
CA ILE A 295 16.97 9.82 -2.00
C ILE A 295 17.16 8.90 -3.20
N LEU A 296 17.04 9.44 -4.41
CA LEU A 296 17.37 8.73 -5.64
C LEU A 296 18.86 8.87 -5.90
N VAL A 297 19.55 7.75 -6.11
CA VAL A 297 20.98 7.68 -6.38
C VAL A 297 21.27 6.84 -7.62
N GLU A 298 22.47 6.98 -8.18
CA GLU A 298 22.83 6.29 -9.42
C GLU A 298 23.03 4.78 -9.22
N GLY A 299 23.72 4.40 -8.14
CA GLY A 299 24.15 3.02 -7.97
C GLY A 299 24.10 2.48 -6.55
N MET A 300 24.53 1.22 -6.42
CA MET A 300 24.51 0.50 -5.15
C MET A 300 25.55 1.04 -4.16
N SER A 301 26.70 1.53 -4.63
CA SER A 301 27.73 2.13 -3.76
C SER A 301 27.23 3.37 -3.06
N ASP A 302 26.46 4.21 -3.79
CA ASP A 302 25.83 5.42 -3.25
C ASP A 302 24.82 5.05 -2.16
N ARG A 303 23.96 4.04 -2.45
CA ARG A 303 22.99 3.53 -1.47
C ARG A 303 23.66 3.05 -0.19
N ILE A 304 24.72 2.25 -0.32
CA ILE A 304 25.43 1.68 0.84
C ILE A 304 26.02 2.80 1.71
N LEU A 305 26.72 3.74 1.08
CA LEU A 305 27.36 4.84 1.81
C LEU A 305 26.30 5.73 2.49
N LEU A 306 25.30 6.19 1.74
CA LEU A 306 24.29 7.11 2.29
C LEU A 306 23.47 6.45 3.41
N ARG A 307 23.08 5.18 3.30
CA ARG A 307 22.40 4.48 4.40
C ARG A 307 23.24 4.48 5.67
N GLY A 308 24.52 4.12 5.57
CA GLY A 308 25.39 4.14 6.75
C GLY A 308 25.63 5.54 7.31
N LEU A 309 25.65 6.57 6.48
CA LEU A 309 25.72 7.95 6.94
C LEU A 309 24.42 8.41 7.60
N LEU A 310 23.26 8.02 7.05
CA LEU A 310 21.95 8.28 7.67
C LEU A 310 21.84 7.61 9.04
N ASP A 311 22.21 6.33 9.15
CA ASP A 311 22.17 5.58 10.40
C ASP A 311 23.04 6.22 11.50
N LYS A 312 24.13 6.90 11.14
CA LYS A 312 25.06 7.51 12.08
C LYS A 312 24.80 8.99 12.39
N PHE A 313 24.39 9.75 11.40
CA PHE A 313 24.44 11.23 11.46
C PHE A 313 23.09 11.89 11.24
N TYR A 314 22.07 11.16 10.77
CA TYR A 314 20.73 11.71 10.66
C TYR A 314 19.97 11.52 11.98
N SER A 315 19.54 12.62 12.58
CA SER A 315 18.80 12.63 13.84
C SER A 315 17.32 13.03 13.70
N GLY A 316 16.87 13.23 12.46
CA GLY A 316 15.48 13.58 12.17
C GLY A 316 14.52 12.40 12.40
N ALA A 317 13.22 12.73 12.54
CA ALA A 317 12.18 11.73 12.78
C ALA A 317 11.61 11.08 11.51
N LYS A 318 12.00 11.57 10.32
CA LYS A 318 11.48 11.06 9.04
C LYS A 318 12.13 9.72 8.67
N ASP A 319 11.33 8.80 8.13
CA ASP A 319 11.85 7.58 7.48
C ASP A 319 12.38 7.91 6.09
N ILE A 320 13.71 7.85 5.93
CA ILE A 320 14.41 8.16 4.69
C ILE A 320 14.84 6.86 4.00
N LYS A 321 14.45 6.67 2.74
CA LYS A 321 14.90 5.53 1.93
C LYS A 321 15.85 6.00 0.82
N VAL A 322 16.94 5.26 0.63
CA VAL A 322 17.90 5.50 -0.46
C VAL A 322 17.68 4.46 -1.55
N ILE A 323 17.28 4.90 -2.72
CA ILE A 323 16.87 4.03 -3.84
C ILE A 323 17.86 4.17 -5.00
N PRO A 324 18.60 3.11 -5.34
CA PRO A 324 19.48 3.10 -6.51
C PRO A 324 18.67 2.88 -7.79
N THR A 325 18.88 3.74 -8.79
CA THR A 325 18.17 3.70 -10.06
C THR A 325 18.88 2.89 -11.14
N GLN A 326 20.02 2.26 -10.78
CA GLN A 326 20.87 1.46 -11.70
C GLN A 326 21.34 2.26 -12.93
N GLY A 327 21.63 3.54 -12.73
CA GLY A 327 22.18 4.46 -13.72
C GLY A 327 21.35 5.73 -13.94
N LYS A 328 22.03 6.77 -14.39
CA LYS A 328 21.48 8.13 -14.57
C LYS A 328 20.25 8.20 -15.50
N GLY A 329 20.20 7.35 -16.52
CA GLY A 329 19.10 7.30 -17.50
C GLY A 329 17.81 6.70 -16.96
N ASN A 330 17.85 5.98 -15.83
CA ASN A 330 16.73 5.22 -15.28
C ASN A 330 15.96 5.96 -14.17
N MET A 331 16.28 7.21 -13.88
CA MET A 331 15.64 7.96 -12.81
C MET A 331 14.17 8.32 -13.09
N LYS A 332 13.82 8.57 -14.36
CA LYS A 332 12.47 9.01 -14.75
C LYS A 332 11.33 8.13 -14.24
N PRO A 333 11.36 6.79 -14.37
CA PRO A 333 10.31 5.93 -13.84
C PRO A 333 10.12 6.04 -12.32
N TYR A 334 11.20 6.22 -11.57
CA TYR A 334 11.13 6.42 -10.13
C TYR A 334 10.51 7.77 -9.77
N ILE A 335 10.91 8.84 -10.47
CA ILE A 335 10.36 10.17 -10.31
C ILE A 335 8.84 10.15 -10.56
N ASP A 336 8.39 9.47 -11.62
CA ASP A 336 6.97 9.32 -11.94
C ASP A 336 6.19 8.70 -10.79
N VAL A 337 6.67 7.58 -10.28
CA VAL A 337 6.03 6.86 -9.17
C VAL A 337 6.02 7.71 -7.89
N LEU A 338 7.14 8.32 -7.54
CA LEU A 338 7.24 9.14 -6.34
C LEU A 338 6.32 10.36 -6.42
N THR A 339 6.26 11.00 -7.58
CA THR A 339 5.36 12.14 -7.84
C THR A 339 3.89 11.71 -7.74
N MET A 340 3.53 10.60 -8.37
CA MET A 340 2.18 10.03 -8.31
C MET A 340 1.77 9.64 -6.89
N ALA A 341 2.71 9.08 -6.13
CA ALA A 341 2.51 8.69 -4.74
C ALA A 341 2.60 9.87 -3.76
N HIS A 342 2.85 11.10 -4.23
CA HIS A 342 3.12 12.26 -3.38
C HIS A 342 4.22 12.01 -2.35
N ILE A 343 5.31 11.34 -2.76
CA ILE A 343 6.48 11.08 -1.93
C ILE A 343 7.54 12.14 -2.25
N PRO A 344 7.92 12.99 -1.29
CA PRO A 344 9.03 13.91 -1.48
C PRO A 344 10.30 13.14 -1.80
N TYR A 345 11.09 13.65 -2.74
CA TYR A 345 12.35 13.01 -3.11
C TYR A 345 13.45 14.04 -3.34
N LEU A 346 14.68 13.54 -3.23
CA LEU A 346 15.92 14.25 -3.51
C LEU A 346 16.72 13.40 -4.48
N ILE A 347 17.44 14.03 -5.41
CA ILE A 347 18.29 13.35 -6.39
C ILE A 347 19.75 13.67 -6.09
N MET A 348 20.60 12.64 -5.91
CA MET A 348 22.04 12.78 -5.84
C MET A 348 22.68 12.24 -7.11
N LEU A 349 23.56 13.02 -7.72
CA LEU A 349 24.23 12.75 -9.00
C LEU A 349 25.73 12.95 -8.91
N ASP A 350 26.50 12.12 -9.61
CA ASP A 350 27.92 12.35 -9.83
C ASP A 350 28.13 13.54 -10.78
N ARG A 351 29.28 14.20 -10.68
CA ARG A 351 29.62 15.40 -11.48
C ARG A 351 29.64 15.16 -12.98
N ASP A 352 29.89 13.94 -13.41
CA ASP A 352 29.96 13.57 -14.82
C ASP A 352 28.59 13.70 -15.55
N ILE A 353 27.46 13.80 -14.81
CA ILE A 353 26.14 14.14 -15.39
C ILE A 353 26.16 15.47 -16.15
N MET A 354 27.09 16.37 -15.79
CA MET A 354 27.25 17.65 -16.48
C MET A 354 27.90 17.52 -17.88
N LYS A 355 28.47 16.34 -18.18
CA LYS A 355 29.00 16.00 -19.49
C LYS A 355 27.91 15.43 -20.37
N GLY A 356 27.65 16.06 -21.51
CA GLY A 356 26.62 15.61 -22.45
C GLY A 356 25.22 16.16 -22.17
N ASN A 357 24.19 15.43 -22.57
CA ASN A 357 22.80 15.89 -22.58
C ASN A 357 21.94 15.39 -21.42
N LEU A 358 22.43 14.42 -20.63
CA LEU A 358 21.62 13.73 -19.61
C LEU A 358 21.05 14.69 -18.55
N LEU A 359 21.84 15.65 -18.08
CA LEU A 359 21.35 16.66 -17.14
C LEU A 359 20.25 17.51 -17.78
N ARG A 360 20.46 17.97 -19.00
CA ARG A 360 19.46 18.76 -19.72
C ARG A 360 18.16 17.97 -19.92
N ASP A 361 18.25 16.70 -20.27
CA ASP A 361 17.10 15.84 -20.48
C ASP A 361 16.35 15.56 -19.18
N LEU A 362 17.04 15.46 -18.05
CA LEU A 362 16.44 15.34 -16.72
C LEU A 362 15.73 16.65 -16.32
N LEU A 363 16.39 17.80 -16.50
CA LEU A 363 15.80 19.11 -16.17
C LEU A 363 14.58 19.42 -17.04
N ASN A 364 14.64 19.13 -18.33
CA ASN A 364 13.48 19.27 -19.23
C ASN A 364 12.32 18.39 -18.76
N TYR A 365 12.62 17.16 -18.34
CA TYR A 365 11.62 16.24 -17.80
C TYR A 365 10.97 16.76 -16.53
N LEU A 366 11.76 17.32 -15.62
CA LEU A 366 11.29 17.96 -14.38
C LEU A 366 10.70 19.35 -14.61
N LYS A 367 10.72 19.87 -15.86
CA LYS A 367 10.27 21.23 -16.23
C LYS A 367 11.03 22.34 -15.49
N ILE A 368 12.31 22.09 -15.18
CA ILE A 368 13.20 23.08 -14.55
C ILE A 368 13.95 23.83 -15.66
N TYR A 369 13.71 25.12 -15.74
CA TYR A 369 14.31 25.99 -16.75
C TYR A 369 15.52 26.73 -16.20
N LEU A 370 16.71 26.49 -16.80
CA LEU A 370 17.93 27.14 -16.39
C LEU A 370 17.97 28.61 -16.83
N PRO A 371 18.24 29.54 -15.92
CA PRO A 371 18.44 30.95 -16.29
C PRO A 371 19.69 31.12 -17.15
N LYS A 372 19.59 31.90 -18.24
CA LYS A 372 20.66 32.08 -19.24
C LYS A 372 22.03 32.55 -18.67
N ASN A 373 22.08 33.19 -17.51
CA ASN A 373 23.29 33.80 -16.95
C ASN A 373 23.90 33.07 -15.73
N LYS A 374 23.37 31.91 -15.30
CA LYS A 374 23.78 31.25 -14.03
C LYS A 374 24.67 30.02 -14.19
N LYS A 375 25.54 29.93 -15.22
CA LYS A 375 26.46 28.79 -15.36
C LYS A 375 27.39 28.58 -14.15
N ARG A 376 27.78 29.65 -13.43
CA ARG A 376 28.66 29.57 -12.24
C ARG A 376 27.89 29.16 -10.96
N GLU A 377 26.59 29.37 -10.92
CA GLU A 377 25.72 29.08 -9.79
C GLU A 377 24.80 27.88 -10.03
N LEU A 378 25.06 27.11 -11.10
CA LEU A 378 24.20 26.01 -11.53
C LEU A 378 23.93 24.99 -10.41
N ILE A 379 25.00 24.59 -9.69
CA ILE A 379 24.87 23.60 -8.62
C ILE A 379 23.99 24.13 -7.49
N SER A 380 24.22 25.36 -7.04
CA SER A 380 23.40 25.98 -6.00
C SER A 380 21.95 26.15 -6.43
N PHE A 381 21.71 26.48 -7.69
CA PHE A 381 20.36 26.58 -8.25
C PHE A 381 19.65 25.22 -8.27
N LEU A 382 20.34 24.14 -8.61
CA LEU A 382 19.76 22.79 -8.64
C LEU A 382 19.40 22.27 -7.24
N GLU A 383 20.15 22.68 -6.23
CA GLU A 383 19.86 22.34 -4.82
C GLU A 383 18.53 22.93 -4.33
N GLU A 384 18.08 24.07 -4.89
CA GLU A 384 16.74 24.64 -4.61
C GLU A 384 15.59 23.70 -5.07
N TYR A 385 15.92 22.78 -6.00
CA TYR A 385 15.00 21.76 -6.52
C TYR A 385 15.29 20.36 -5.97
N ASP A 386 15.99 20.26 -4.84
CA ASP A 386 16.40 18.97 -4.25
C ASP A 386 17.28 18.10 -5.19
N ILE A 387 18.06 18.72 -6.11
CA ILE A 387 19.01 18.04 -7.00
C ILE A 387 20.43 18.40 -6.58
N TYR A 388 21.17 17.42 -6.08
CA TYR A 388 22.51 17.56 -5.55
C TYR A 388 23.54 16.91 -6.49
N ILE A 389 24.52 17.68 -6.97
CA ILE A 389 25.62 17.19 -7.80
C ILE A 389 26.87 17.19 -6.94
N LEU A 390 27.61 16.07 -6.93
CA LEU A 390 28.84 15.91 -6.18
C LEU A 390 29.98 16.76 -6.79
N ASP A 391 30.47 17.79 -6.08
CA ASP A 391 31.47 18.75 -6.58
C ASP A 391 32.82 18.09 -6.93
N ASN A 392 33.19 17.04 -6.18
CA ASN A 392 34.50 16.40 -6.30
C ASN A 392 34.54 15.26 -7.35
N GLY A 393 33.55 15.15 -8.22
CA GLY A 393 33.46 14.09 -9.22
C GLY A 393 32.57 12.93 -8.80
N ASP A 394 33.12 11.72 -8.77
CA ASP A 394 32.43 10.51 -8.38
C ASP A 394 32.27 10.42 -6.85
N LEU A 395 31.40 9.52 -6.38
CA LEU A 395 31.17 9.26 -4.96
C LEU A 395 32.49 9.06 -4.18
N GLU A 396 33.43 8.27 -4.72
CA GLU A 396 34.69 7.94 -4.06
C GLU A 396 35.52 9.18 -3.71
N ASN A 397 35.39 10.24 -4.47
CA ASN A 397 36.09 11.49 -4.20
C ASN A 397 35.50 12.30 -3.05
N ASN A 398 34.29 11.93 -2.60
CA ASN A 398 33.51 12.65 -1.59
C ASN A 398 33.59 12.02 -0.18
N TYR A 399 34.47 11.01 0.04
CA TYR A 399 34.77 10.47 1.35
C TYR A 399 36.27 10.17 1.50
N PRO A 400 36.83 9.95 2.75
CA PRO A 400 38.26 9.82 2.97
C PRO A 400 38.94 8.68 2.18
N ARG A 401 40.06 8.97 1.52
CA ARG A 401 40.80 8.01 0.67
C ARG A 401 41.23 6.77 1.41
N LYS A 402 41.51 6.83 2.69
CA LYS A 402 41.91 5.68 3.51
C LYS A 402 40.93 4.51 3.50
N TYR A 403 39.68 4.74 3.11
CA TYR A 403 38.63 3.72 2.97
C TYR A 403 38.56 3.10 1.57
N GLN A 404 39.33 3.64 0.61
CA GLN A 404 39.36 3.19 -0.79
C GLN A 404 40.47 2.19 -1.01
N ARG A 405 40.40 1.02 -0.35
CA ARG A 405 41.46 0.01 -0.37
C ARG A 405 41.15 -1.21 -1.22
N GLU A 406 39.91 -1.34 -1.66
CA GLU A 406 39.43 -2.47 -2.44
C GLU A 406 39.19 -2.07 -3.89
N ASP A 407 39.33 -3.02 -4.80
CA ASP A 407 39.00 -2.81 -6.21
C ASP A 407 37.51 -2.62 -6.46
N ARG A 408 36.65 -3.12 -5.55
CA ARG A 408 35.20 -3.01 -5.65
C ARG A 408 34.68 -1.77 -4.92
N LYS A 409 34.08 -0.85 -5.67
CA LYS A 409 33.48 0.40 -5.15
C LYS A 409 32.50 0.17 -3.99
N SER A 410 31.66 -0.87 -4.07
CA SER A 410 30.69 -1.20 -3.02
C SER A 410 31.32 -1.61 -1.68
N LEU A 411 32.49 -2.29 -1.71
CA LEU A 411 33.23 -2.64 -0.49
C LEU A 411 33.87 -1.41 0.14
N ASN A 412 34.40 -0.49 -0.66
CA ASN A 412 34.89 0.80 -0.19
C ASN A 412 33.81 1.65 0.44
N ALA A 413 32.63 1.72 -0.20
CA ALA A 413 31.44 2.40 0.34
C ALA A 413 30.99 1.80 1.68
N LEU A 414 30.97 0.46 1.80
CA LEU A 414 30.61 -0.23 3.04
C LEU A 414 31.63 0.06 4.15
N ARG A 415 32.94 0.01 3.84
CA ARG A 415 33.99 0.35 4.79
C ARG A 415 33.87 1.80 5.27
N ALA A 416 33.66 2.73 4.34
CA ALA A 416 33.43 4.13 4.67
C ALA A 416 32.19 4.32 5.54
N ALA A 417 31.06 3.73 5.15
CA ALA A 417 29.81 3.75 5.92
C ALA A 417 30.00 3.32 7.38
N ASN A 418 30.79 2.25 7.59
CA ASN A 418 31.01 1.70 8.94
C ASN A 418 32.03 2.49 9.76
N LEU A 419 33.04 3.11 9.15
CA LEU A 419 34.21 3.63 9.87
C LEU A 419 34.31 5.17 9.89
N ILE A 420 33.56 5.91 9.09
CA ILE A 420 33.56 7.37 9.11
C ILE A 420 33.22 7.89 10.50
N THR A 421 34.10 8.74 11.03
CA THR A 421 33.95 9.40 12.31
C THR A 421 33.23 10.75 12.17
N VAL A 422 32.75 11.31 13.27
CA VAL A 422 32.12 12.63 13.32
C VAL A 422 33.03 13.73 12.75
N ASN A 423 34.35 13.70 13.09
CA ASN A 423 35.31 14.68 12.58
C ASN A 423 35.48 14.58 11.06
N GLU A 424 35.51 13.37 10.53
CA GLU A 424 35.63 13.16 9.08
C GLU A 424 34.36 13.56 8.35
N PHE A 425 33.19 13.26 8.90
CA PHE A 425 31.90 13.71 8.36
C PHE A 425 31.82 15.23 8.29
N ASN A 426 32.44 15.95 9.24
CA ASN A 426 32.49 17.41 9.26
C ASN A 426 33.64 17.98 8.38
N SER A 427 34.43 17.15 7.73
CA SER A 427 35.55 17.62 6.89
C SER A 427 35.07 18.27 5.58
N PRO A 428 35.85 19.17 4.97
CA PRO A 428 35.53 19.79 3.69
C PRO A 428 35.27 18.76 2.56
N ARG A 429 35.93 17.60 2.63
CA ARG A 429 35.74 16.55 1.64
C ARG A 429 34.35 15.95 1.62
N MET A 430 33.69 15.89 2.76
CA MET A 430 32.34 15.35 2.91
C MET A 430 31.23 16.41 2.84
N LYS A 431 31.58 17.65 2.48
CA LYS A 431 30.66 18.80 2.47
C LYS A 431 29.35 18.49 1.73
N ASN A 432 29.41 17.86 0.56
CA ASN A 432 28.22 17.57 -0.24
C ASN A 432 27.33 16.52 0.41
N LEU A 433 27.92 15.41 0.90
CA LEU A 433 27.17 14.35 1.59
C LEU A 433 26.57 14.88 2.90
N LYS A 434 27.32 15.69 3.65
CA LYS A 434 26.79 16.37 4.84
C LYS A 434 25.62 17.29 4.51
N LYS A 435 25.72 18.06 3.42
CA LYS A 435 24.65 18.96 2.97
C LYS A 435 23.37 18.20 2.64
N ILE A 436 23.49 17.08 1.93
CA ILE A 436 22.37 16.19 1.61
C ILE A 436 21.69 15.71 2.90
N ILE A 437 22.46 15.21 3.87
CA ILE A 437 21.88 14.70 5.12
C ILE A 437 21.21 15.80 5.95
N ASN A 438 21.77 17.00 5.94
CA ASN A 438 21.20 18.14 6.67
C ASN A 438 19.95 18.75 5.99
N SER A 439 19.68 18.44 4.72
CA SER A 439 18.50 18.93 3.98
C SER A 439 17.26 18.04 4.14
N LEU A 440 17.38 16.92 4.85
CA LEU A 440 16.30 15.95 5.05
C LEU A 440 15.37 16.35 6.17
#